data_75487826f830c5605c4cfc8f3db041ec
#
_entry.id   75487826f830c5605c4cfc8f3db041ec
#
_cell.length_a   1.000
_cell.length_b   1.000
_cell.length_c   1.000
_cell.angle_alpha   90.00
_cell.angle_beta   90.00
_cell.angle_gamma   90.00
#
_symmetry.space_group_name_H-M   'P 1'
#
loop_
_entity.id
_entity.type
_entity.pdbx_description
1 polymer ?
#
loop_
_entity_poly.entity_id
_entity_poly.type
_entity_poly.pdbx_seq_one_letter_code
_entity_poly.pdbx_strand_id
1 'polypeptide(L)'
;MYLTTQQFKRDPLTRALNRRYFYLDADYLMESKCLTAVISIDLNDLKRLNDENGHAAGDTALCTIVACIQNILPRGCHLYRTGGDEFMILCSRVSKDDVPALIDHMRRELSKTLYCCAIGFATPDADEDFEHICSIADAAMYANKKQLKGEDTIR
;
A
#
# COMPACT_ATOMS: atom_id res chain seq x y z
N MET A 1 6.53 29.24 5.94
CA MET A 1 6.99 28.28 6.95
C MET A 1 6.03 27.12 7.22
N TYR A 2 4.72 27.32 7.19
CA TYR A 2 3.73 26.23 7.33
C TYR A 2 3.67 25.27 6.13
N LEU A 3 4.00 25.71 4.94
CA LEU A 3 4.03 24.88 3.72
C LEU A 3 5.14 23.83 3.74
N THR A 4 6.24 24.07 4.47
CA THR A 4 7.38 23.17 4.51
C THR A 4 7.13 21.88 5.30
N THR A 5 6.33 21.92 6.38
CA THR A 5 6.07 20.76 7.23
C THR A 5 5.18 19.73 6.51
N GLN A 6 4.21 20.15 5.72
CA GLN A 6 3.38 19.26 4.92
C GLN A 6 4.12 18.67 3.72
N GLN A 7 5.05 19.43 3.13
CA GLN A 7 5.89 18.95 2.03
C GLN A 7 6.83 17.81 2.46
N PHE A 8 7.34 17.84 3.70
CA PHE A 8 8.24 16.81 4.23
C PHE A 8 7.54 15.50 4.60
N LYS A 9 6.20 15.47 4.66
CA LYS A 9 5.41 14.28 4.98
C LYS A 9 5.11 13.41 3.76
N ARG A 10 5.12 14.00 2.58
CA ARG A 10 4.62 13.37 1.37
C ARG A 10 5.73 13.04 0.38
N ASP A 11 5.54 11.91 -0.29
CA ASP A 11 6.34 11.57 -1.45
C ASP A 11 6.12 12.62 -2.55
N PRO A 12 7.19 13.24 -3.09
CA PRO A 12 7.04 14.35 -4.04
C PRO A 12 6.40 13.93 -5.37
N LEU A 13 6.57 12.69 -5.80
CA LEU A 13 5.98 12.20 -7.05
C LEU A 13 4.49 11.89 -6.89
N THR A 14 4.14 11.05 -5.94
CA THR A 14 2.79 10.47 -5.83
C THR A 14 1.88 11.20 -4.85
N ARG A 15 2.46 11.97 -3.95
CA ARG A 15 1.77 12.66 -2.84
C ARG A 15 1.22 11.71 -1.77
N ALA A 16 1.52 10.42 -1.84
CA ALA A 16 1.35 9.53 -0.70
C ALA A 16 2.24 9.97 0.46
N LEU A 17 1.93 9.59 1.68
CA LEU A 17 2.83 9.81 2.80
C LEU A 17 4.15 9.06 2.56
N ASN A 18 5.26 9.57 3.08
CA ASN A 18 6.56 8.98 2.83
C ASN A 18 6.91 7.89 3.85
N ARG A 19 8.02 7.19 3.60
CA ARG A 19 8.53 6.09 4.43
C ARG A 19 8.79 6.52 5.89
N ARG A 20 9.30 7.72 6.11
CA ARG A 20 9.55 8.24 7.46
C ARG A 20 8.27 8.29 8.28
N TYR A 21 7.20 8.82 7.69
CA TYR A 21 5.90 8.92 8.37
C TYR A 21 5.23 7.56 8.54
N PHE A 22 5.51 6.60 7.67
CA PHE A 22 5.09 5.22 7.89
C PHE A 22 5.58 4.70 9.26
N TYR A 23 6.85 4.85 9.56
CA TYR A 23 7.40 4.39 10.83
C TYR A 23 6.95 5.22 12.03
N LEU A 24 6.85 6.53 11.88
CA LEU A 24 6.36 7.41 12.96
C LEU A 24 4.90 7.10 13.32
N ASP A 25 4.05 6.95 12.32
CA ASP A 25 2.63 6.64 12.53
C ASP A 25 2.44 5.21 13.05
N ALA A 26 3.25 4.27 12.58
CA ALA A 26 3.24 2.90 13.08
C ALA A 26 3.58 2.85 14.58
N ASP A 27 4.63 3.55 15.00
CA ASP A 27 5.00 3.64 16.43
C ASP A 27 3.86 4.19 17.27
N TYR A 28 3.23 5.26 16.80
CA TYR A 28 2.08 5.87 17.48
C TYR A 28 0.89 4.90 17.58
N LEU A 29 0.55 4.22 16.50
CA LEU A 29 -0.58 3.29 16.46
C LEU A 29 -0.32 2.02 17.30
N MET A 30 0.92 1.57 17.35
CA MET A 30 1.31 0.42 18.19
C MET A 30 1.26 0.78 19.67
N GLU A 31 1.80 1.94 20.07
CA GLU A 31 1.76 2.41 21.46
C GLU A 31 0.33 2.64 21.95
N SER A 32 -0.51 3.25 21.11
CA SER A 32 -1.93 3.51 21.43
C SER A 32 -2.83 2.29 21.29
N LYS A 33 -2.30 1.16 20.78
CA LYS A 33 -3.05 -0.07 20.51
C LYS A 33 -4.24 0.14 19.53
N CYS A 34 -4.06 1.05 18.59
CA CYS A 34 -5.08 1.43 17.62
C CYS A 34 -4.88 0.78 16.24
N LEU A 35 -3.75 0.13 16.00
CA LEU A 35 -3.48 -0.51 14.71
C LEU A 35 -4.41 -1.72 14.52
N THR A 36 -5.22 -1.70 13.45
CA THR A 36 -6.14 -2.79 13.13
C THR A 36 -5.69 -3.65 11.95
N ALA A 37 -4.90 -3.09 11.05
CA ALA A 37 -4.31 -3.84 9.93
C ALA A 37 -3.12 -3.12 9.34
N VAL A 38 -2.23 -3.92 8.75
CA VAL A 38 -1.17 -3.48 7.85
C VAL A 38 -1.44 -4.11 6.48
N ILE A 39 -1.43 -3.30 5.43
CA ILE A 39 -1.61 -3.75 4.06
C ILE A 39 -0.33 -3.48 3.28
N SER A 40 0.19 -4.49 2.60
CA SER A 40 1.36 -4.39 1.73
C SER A 40 0.93 -4.44 0.27
N ILE A 41 1.42 -3.52 -0.53
CA ILE A 41 1.06 -3.36 -1.94
C ILE A 41 2.32 -3.21 -2.78
N ASP A 42 2.38 -3.92 -3.89
CA ASP A 42 3.48 -3.83 -4.85
C ASP A 42 2.91 -3.70 -6.26
N LEU A 43 3.33 -2.66 -6.98
CA LEU A 43 2.97 -2.48 -8.39
C LEU A 43 3.74 -3.48 -9.25
N ASN A 44 3.02 -4.32 -9.95
CA ASN A 44 3.60 -5.34 -10.82
C ASN A 44 4.22 -4.74 -12.07
N ASP A 45 5.38 -5.28 -12.46
CA ASP A 45 6.06 -5.01 -13.73
C ASP A 45 6.43 -3.53 -13.97
N LEU A 46 6.67 -2.74 -12.91
CA LEU A 46 7.11 -1.35 -13.05
C LEU A 46 8.38 -1.23 -13.88
N LYS A 47 9.36 -2.11 -13.64
CA LYS A 47 10.61 -2.12 -14.40
C LYS A 47 10.35 -2.35 -15.89
N ARG A 48 9.53 -3.32 -16.22
CA ARG A 48 9.17 -3.61 -17.62
C ARG A 48 8.45 -2.44 -18.27
N LEU A 49 7.51 -1.81 -17.55
CA LEU A 49 6.80 -0.62 -18.02
C LEU A 49 7.77 0.52 -18.33
N ASN A 50 8.75 0.78 -17.46
CA ASN A 50 9.77 1.78 -17.65
C ASN A 50 10.70 1.43 -18.83
N ASP A 51 11.11 0.18 -18.95
CA ASP A 51 12.00 -0.28 -20.02
C ASP A 51 11.32 -0.17 -21.40
N GLU A 52 10.04 -0.49 -21.48
CA GLU A 52 9.26 -0.46 -22.74
C GLU A 52 8.76 0.93 -23.12
N ASN A 53 8.40 1.78 -22.14
CA ASN A 53 7.70 3.04 -22.38
C ASN A 53 8.34 4.28 -21.74
N GLY A 54 9.50 4.11 -21.07
CA GLY A 54 10.23 5.18 -20.40
C GLY A 54 9.76 5.44 -18.96
N HIS A 55 10.61 6.18 -18.22
CA HIS A 55 10.36 6.48 -16.80
C HIS A 55 9.07 7.27 -16.55
N ALA A 56 8.67 8.13 -17.48
CA ALA A 56 7.43 8.89 -17.37
C ALA A 56 6.20 7.97 -17.33
N ALA A 57 6.22 6.83 -18.01
CA ALA A 57 5.14 5.85 -17.98
C ALA A 57 5.04 5.18 -16.60
N GLY A 58 6.17 4.85 -15.97
CA GLY A 58 6.21 4.34 -14.61
C GLY A 58 5.73 5.35 -13.58
N ASP A 59 6.11 6.60 -13.71
CA ASP A 59 5.65 7.70 -12.85
C ASP A 59 4.14 7.87 -12.95
N THR A 60 3.59 7.82 -14.16
CA THR A 60 2.13 7.87 -14.38
C THR A 60 1.43 6.68 -13.70
N ALA A 61 1.98 5.49 -13.82
CA ALA A 61 1.44 4.29 -13.16
C ALA A 61 1.38 4.46 -11.64
N LEU A 62 2.49 4.89 -11.03
CA LEU A 62 2.57 5.13 -9.58
C LEU A 62 1.54 6.19 -9.12
N CYS A 63 1.44 7.29 -9.82
CA CYS A 63 0.47 8.35 -9.50
C CYS A 63 -0.97 7.87 -9.66
N THR A 64 -1.26 7.09 -10.68
CA THR A 64 -2.61 6.53 -10.93
C THR A 64 -3.03 5.59 -9.82
N ILE A 65 -2.13 4.67 -9.41
CA ILE A 65 -2.39 3.73 -8.33
C ILE A 65 -2.64 4.48 -7.01
N VAL A 66 -1.81 5.46 -6.67
CA VAL A 66 -1.97 6.25 -5.45
C VAL A 66 -3.30 7.00 -5.44
N ALA A 67 -3.63 7.68 -6.53
CA ALA A 67 -4.90 8.40 -6.63
C ALA A 67 -6.11 7.46 -6.48
N CYS A 68 -6.07 6.29 -7.12
CA CYS A 68 -7.11 5.28 -7.03
C CYS A 68 -7.31 4.81 -5.59
N ILE A 69 -6.24 4.45 -4.90
CA ILE A 69 -6.30 3.95 -3.52
C ILE A 69 -6.75 5.05 -2.55
N GLN A 70 -6.17 6.23 -2.63
CA GLN A 70 -6.53 7.34 -1.74
C GLN A 70 -7.99 7.74 -1.86
N ASN A 71 -8.57 7.61 -3.05
CA ASN A 71 -9.97 7.95 -3.28
C ASN A 71 -10.95 7.03 -2.54
N ILE A 72 -10.55 5.82 -2.20
CA ILE A 72 -11.41 4.82 -1.58
C ILE A 72 -11.06 4.50 -0.12
N LEU A 73 -9.90 4.96 0.38
CA LEU A 73 -9.51 4.68 1.74
C LEU A 73 -10.47 5.31 2.75
N PRO A 74 -10.98 4.51 3.70
CA PRO A 74 -11.82 5.05 4.76
C PRO A 74 -11.02 5.88 5.76
N ARG A 75 -11.72 6.64 6.58
CA ARG A 75 -11.12 7.40 7.68
C ARG A 75 -10.33 6.45 8.60
N GLY A 76 -9.11 6.87 8.96
CA GLY A 76 -8.23 6.07 9.80
C GLY A 76 -7.30 5.14 9.03
N CYS A 77 -7.39 5.10 7.69
CA CYS A 77 -6.45 4.38 6.84
C CYS A 77 -5.62 5.38 6.03
N HIS A 78 -4.30 5.20 6.04
CA HIS A 78 -3.37 6.08 5.35
C HIS A 78 -2.42 5.29 4.46
N LEU A 79 -2.15 5.84 3.27
CA LEU A 79 -1.27 5.24 2.27
C LEU A 79 0.11 5.88 2.34
N TYR A 80 1.14 5.02 2.36
CA TYR A 80 2.55 5.39 2.42
C TYR A 80 3.29 4.78 1.24
N ARG A 81 4.18 5.54 0.62
CA ARG A 81 5.16 5.00 -0.32
C ARG A 81 6.44 4.66 0.44
N THR A 82 6.77 3.37 0.54
CA THR A 82 7.91 2.88 1.32
C THR A 82 9.10 2.46 0.47
N GLY A 83 8.89 2.30 -0.82
CA GLY A 83 9.92 1.96 -1.80
C GLY A 83 9.55 2.46 -3.18
N GLY A 84 10.30 2.11 -4.22
CA GLY A 84 10.06 2.55 -5.59
C GLY A 84 8.66 2.17 -6.10
N ASP A 85 8.34 0.89 -6.02
CA ASP A 85 7.05 0.29 -6.41
C ASP A 85 6.27 -0.29 -5.23
N GLU A 86 6.71 -0.02 -4.01
CA GLU A 86 6.13 -0.55 -2.77
C GLU A 86 5.34 0.52 -2.03
N PHE A 87 4.14 0.11 -1.60
CA PHE A 87 3.24 0.93 -0.81
C PHE A 87 2.77 0.15 0.41
N MET A 88 2.52 0.86 1.48
CA MET A 88 1.94 0.30 2.70
C MET A 88 0.72 1.12 3.12
N ILE A 89 -0.25 0.45 3.73
CA ILE A 89 -1.38 1.12 4.38
C ILE A 89 -1.37 0.71 5.84
N LEU A 90 -1.51 1.70 6.72
CA LEU A 90 -1.80 1.48 8.13
C LEU A 90 -3.27 1.79 8.36
N CYS A 91 -3.99 0.85 8.94
CA CYS A 91 -5.40 0.98 9.26
C CYS A 91 -5.61 1.15 10.77
N SER A 92 -6.41 2.14 11.11
CA SER A 92 -7.05 2.30 12.41
C SER A 92 -8.52 2.61 12.17
N ARG A 93 -9.38 2.52 13.17
CA ARG A 93 -10.82 2.80 13.06
C ARG A 93 -11.61 1.90 12.09
N VAL A 94 -10.96 0.99 11.41
CA VAL A 94 -11.59 -0.07 10.62
C VAL A 94 -11.46 -1.35 11.42
N SER A 95 -12.55 -2.09 11.62
CA SER A 95 -12.47 -3.35 12.35
C SER A 95 -11.68 -4.39 11.58
N LYS A 96 -11.05 -5.33 12.29
CA LYS A 96 -10.32 -6.43 11.65
C LYS A 96 -11.21 -7.22 10.68
N ASP A 97 -12.50 -7.39 11.03
CA ASP A 97 -13.46 -8.13 10.22
C ASP A 97 -13.83 -7.41 8.92
N ASP A 98 -13.68 -6.08 8.87
CA ASP A 98 -13.99 -5.28 7.69
C ASP A 98 -12.81 -5.13 6.73
N VAL A 99 -11.60 -5.52 7.14
CA VAL A 99 -10.40 -5.40 6.31
C VAL A 99 -10.49 -6.21 5.00
N PRO A 100 -10.97 -7.47 5.00
CA PRO A 100 -11.14 -8.21 3.74
C PRO A 100 -12.05 -7.50 2.73
N ALA A 101 -13.14 -6.88 3.18
CA ALA A 101 -14.02 -6.09 2.31
C ALA A 101 -13.32 -4.86 1.72
N LEU A 102 -12.48 -4.19 2.51
CA LEU A 102 -11.65 -3.08 2.05
C LEU A 102 -10.67 -3.55 0.95
N ILE A 103 -10.01 -4.69 1.15
CA ILE A 103 -9.10 -5.28 0.16
C ILE A 103 -9.85 -5.58 -1.14
N ASP A 104 -11.03 -6.20 -1.05
CA ASP A 104 -11.84 -6.51 -2.24
C ASP A 104 -12.27 -5.24 -2.97
N HIS A 105 -12.63 -4.19 -2.25
CA HIS A 105 -12.94 -2.88 -2.84
C HIS A 105 -11.74 -2.29 -3.55
N MET A 106 -10.56 -2.33 -2.93
CA MET A 106 -9.32 -1.89 -3.55
C MET A 106 -9.03 -2.65 -4.85
N ARG A 107 -9.17 -3.97 -4.83
CA ARG A 107 -8.95 -4.81 -6.02
C ARG A 107 -9.91 -4.45 -7.15
N ARG A 108 -11.19 -4.23 -6.84
CA ARG A 108 -12.19 -3.83 -7.84
C ARG A 108 -11.85 -2.48 -8.47
N GLU A 109 -11.48 -1.49 -7.67
CA GLU A 109 -11.15 -0.17 -8.19
C GLU A 109 -9.83 -0.17 -8.97
N LEU A 110 -8.82 -0.88 -8.50
CA LEU A 110 -7.56 -1.04 -9.23
C LEU A 110 -7.74 -1.80 -10.55
N SER A 111 -8.67 -2.75 -10.62
CA SER A 111 -8.97 -3.49 -11.86
C SER A 111 -9.52 -2.62 -12.97
N LYS A 112 -10.05 -1.43 -12.65
CA LYS A 112 -10.50 -0.44 -13.64
C LYS A 112 -9.35 0.37 -14.24
N THR A 113 -8.16 0.29 -13.64
CA THR A 113 -6.93 0.90 -14.17
C THR A 113 -6.22 -0.04 -15.13
N LEU A 114 -5.21 0.46 -15.82
CA LEU A 114 -4.35 -0.34 -16.70
C LEU A 114 -3.29 -1.16 -15.93
N TYR A 115 -3.22 -0.99 -14.61
CA TYR A 115 -2.12 -1.50 -13.80
C TYR A 115 -2.59 -2.61 -12.86
N CYS A 116 -1.66 -3.49 -12.54
CA CYS A 116 -1.89 -4.61 -11.64
C CYS A 116 -1.02 -4.49 -10.40
N CYS A 117 -1.63 -4.66 -9.24
CA CYS A 117 -0.94 -4.66 -7.95
C CYS A 117 -1.13 -5.98 -7.23
N ALA A 118 -0.05 -6.46 -6.60
CA ALA A 118 -0.14 -7.51 -5.61
C ALA A 118 -0.47 -6.90 -4.25
N ILE A 119 -1.39 -7.50 -3.52
CA ILE A 119 -1.88 -6.99 -2.24
C ILE A 119 -1.91 -8.12 -1.22
N GLY A 120 -1.36 -7.86 -0.05
CA GLY A 120 -1.47 -8.73 1.12
C GLY A 120 -1.72 -7.91 2.36
N PHE A 121 -2.26 -8.53 3.41
CA PHE A 121 -2.53 -7.84 4.65
C PHE A 121 -2.33 -8.75 5.86
N ALA A 122 -2.16 -8.11 7.01
CA ALA A 122 -2.12 -8.76 8.32
C ALA A 122 -2.93 -7.93 9.31
N THR A 123 -3.64 -8.62 10.18
CA THR A 123 -4.33 -8.03 11.31
C THR A 123 -3.59 -8.42 12.58
N PRO A 124 -3.15 -7.45 13.42
CA PRO A 124 -2.36 -7.76 14.59
C PRO A 124 -3.15 -8.53 15.63
N ASP A 125 -2.49 -9.54 16.21
CA ASP A 125 -2.94 -10.15 17.47
C ASP A 125 -2.31 -9.40 18.64
N ALA A 126 -2.81 -9.67 19.87
CA ALA A 126 -2.24 -9.07 21.07
C ALA A 126 -0.76 -9.48 21.21
N ASP A 127 0.07 -8.51 21.56
CA ASP A 127 1.51 -8.68 21.86
C ASP A 127 2.42 -9.00 20.66
N GLU A 128 1.94 -8.91 19.42
CA GLU A 128 2.83 -8.98 18.25
C GLU A 128 3.63 -7.69 18.07
N ASP A 129 4.89 -7.80 17.66
CA ASP A 129 5.67 -6.64 17.27
C ASP A 129 5.34 -6.20 15.84
N PHE A 130 5.62 -4.95 15.54
CA PHE A 130 5.28 -4.34 14.24
C PHE A 130 6.03 -5.00 13.07
N GLU A 131 7.30 -5.37 13.26
CA GLU A 131 8.08 -6.03 12.21
C GLU A 131 7.48 -7.38 11.84
N HIS A 132 6.98 -8.13 12.82
CA HIS A 132 6.32 -9.42 12.57
C HIS A 132 5.02 -9.23 11.79
N ILE A 133 4.21 -8.25 12.17
CA ILE A 133 2.97 -7.91 11.45
C ILE A 133 3.27 -7.55 10.00
N CYS A 134 4.27 -6.71 9.75
CA CYS A 134 4.71 -6.35 8.40
C CYS A 134 5.18 -7.57 7.61
N SER A 135 5.93 -8.49 8.25
CA SER A 135 6.41 -9.69 7.57
C SER A 135 5.27 -10.59 7.11
N ILE A 136 4.19 -10.70 7.89
CA ILE A 136 2.99 -11.46 7.51
C ILE A 136 2.29 -10.78 6.33
N ALA A 137 2.11 -9.47 6.37
CA ALA A 137 1.51 -8.72 5.28
C ALA A 137 2.31 -8.85 3.97
N ASP A 138 3.63 -8.74 4.05
CA ASP A 138 4.54 -8.89 2.91
C ASP A 138 4.51 -10.32 2.35
N ALA A 139 4.50 -11.33 3.20
CA ALA A 139 4.40 -12.73 2.76
C ALA A 139 3.07 -12.99 2.03
N ALA A 140 1.96 -12.46 2.52
CA ALA A 140 0.66 -12.55 1.88
C ALA A 140 0.65 -11.82 0.52
N MET A 141 1.25 -10.64 0.44
CA MET A 141 1.41 -9.89 -0.80
C MET A 141 2.26 -10.68 -1.81
N TYR A 142 3.35 -11.26 -1.38
CA TYR A 142 4.23 -12.06 -2.24
C TYR A 142 3.52 -13.31 -2.78
N ALA A 143 2.73 -14.00 -1.95
CA ALA A 143 1.90 -15.11 -2.38
C ALA A 143 0.87 -14.67 -3.45
N ASN A 144 0.24 -13.52 -3.26
CA ASN A 144 -0.67 -12.92 -4.25
C ASN A 144 0.06 -12.58 -5.55
N LYS A 145 1.28 -12.05 -5.46
CA LYS A 145 2.12 -11.76 -6.64
C LYS A 145 2.39 -13.01 -7.47
N LYS A 146 2.72 -14.13 -6.83
CA LYS A 146 2.92 -15.41 -7.50
C LYS A 146 1.64 -15.93 -8.16
N GLN A 147 0.51 -15.82 -7.48
CA GLN A 147 -0.80 -16.21 -8.02
C GLN A 147 -1.13 -15.41 -9.28
N LEU A 148 -0.93 -14.09 -9.28
CA LEU A 148 -1.18 -13.23 -10.44
C LEU A 148 -0.27 -13.61 -11.63
N LYS A 149 1.00 -13.93 -11.40
CA LYS A 149 1.91 -14.41 -12.47
C LYS A 149 1.49 -15.76 -13.04
N GLY A 150 0.98 -16.66 -12.21
CA GLY A 150 0.43 -17.95 -12.64
C GLY A 150 -0.79 -17.80 -13.53
N GLU A 151 -1.67 -16.85 -13.26
CA GLU A 151 -2.84 -16.55 -14.09
C GLU A 151 -2.45 -15.98 -15.46
N ASP A 152 -1.42 -15.13 -15.53
CA ASP A 152 -0.91 -14.59 -16.79
C ASP A 152 -0.29 -15.67 -17.70
N THR A 153 0.23 -16.74 -17.13
CA THR A 153 0.83 -17.85 -17.88
C THR A 153 -0.23 -18.78 -18.51
N ILE A 154 -1.47 -18.74 -18.02
CA ILE A 154 -2.58 -19.58 -18.49
C ILE A 154 -3.39 -18.91 -19.62
N ARG A 155 -3.19 -17.60 -19.84
CA ARG A 155 -3.79 -16.82 -20.92
C ARG A 155 -2.85 -16.73 -22.11
#